data_797997a7b62e1a236b7cfd2624c8815b
#
_entry.id   797997a7b62e1a236b7cfd2624c8815b
#
_cell.length_a   1.000
_cell.length_b   1.000
_cell.length_c   1.000
_cell.angle_alpha   90.00
_cell.angle_beta   90.00
_cell.angle_gamma   90.00
#
_symmetry.space_group_name_H-M   'P 1'
#
loop_
_entity.id
_entity.type
_entity.pdbx_description
1 polymer ?
#
loop_
_entity_poly.entity_id
_entity_poly.type
_entity_poly.pdbx_seq_one_letter_code
_entity_poly.pdbx_strand_id
1 'polypeptide(L)'
;MPPLIAWRVYTYTQQQWQYFCLDYCYFGNLAIFLILLFVPGDPELFILQFCIANGLLYTGAFSFRNSLVFHSVDKMTSTYIHSAPVLLVFGIRWFPEQASAFWHTAFPQTFLEWNVKWNILAPLAFSAAHAIFYTVLVYGILKPKENIITSFRYLKAKKSTKAIFGPNPSFISFLMVQFGIVLVMTGVTVLTYTYFYLHLLQILVLVVVVTWNGANFYVDVFRVSLSKTKKS
;
A
#
# COMPACT_ATOMS: atom_id res chain seq x y z
N MET A 1 -7.22 3.09 -12.85
CA MET A 1 -5.90 3.17 -12.21
C MET A 1 -4.80 3.76 -13.10
N PRO A 2 -4.55 3.32 -14.35
CA PRO A 2 -3.46 3.86 -15.18
C PRO A 2 -3.43 5.39 -15.29
N PRO A 3 -4.54 6.11 -15.52
CA PRO A 3 -4.50 7.58 -15.63
C PRO A 3 -4.03 8.28 -14.35
N LEU A 4 -4.43 7.77 -13.18
CA LEU A 4 -4.01 8.34 -11.88
C LEU A 4 -2.51 8.11 -11.63
N ILE A 5 -1.98 6.96 -12.04
CA ILE A 5 -0.54 6.68 -11.93
C ILE A 5 0.25 7.57 -12.90
N ALA A 6 -0.21 7.73 -14.14
CA ALA A 6 0.44 8.63 -15.11
C ALA A 6 0.50 10.08 -14.59
N TRP A 7 -0.63 10.58 -14.06
CA TRP A 7 -0.69 11.89 -13.41
C TRP A 7 0.27 11.99 -12.22
N ARG A 8 0.35 10.93 -11.40
CA ARG A 8 1.26 10.87 -10.26
C ARG A 8 2.72 10.89 -10.69
N VAL A 9 3.10 10.11 -11.70
CA VAL A 9 4.47 10.11 -12.25
C VAL A 9 4.84 11.50 -12.74
N TYR A 10 3.95 12.16 -13.48
CA TYR A 10 4.16 13.52 -13.95
C TYR A 10 4.37 14.51 -12.79
N THR A 11 3.43 14.56 -11.83
CA THR A 11 3.50 15.50 -10.70
C THR A 11 4.67 15.23 -9.78
N TYR A 12 5.00 13.97 -9.51
CA TYR A 12 6.12 13.60 -8.65
C TYR A 12 7.47 13.88 -9.31
N THR A 13 7.56 13.78 -10.64
CA THR A 13 8.78 14.19 -11.36
C THR A 13 9.03 15.70 -11.20
N GLN A 14 7.99 16.52 -11.29
CA GLN A 14 8.10 17.97 -11.07
C GLN A 14 8.52 18.34 -9.64
N GLN A 15 8.10 17.53 -8.65
CA GLN A 15 8.39 17.75 -7.22
C GLN A 15 9.68 17.05 -6.75
N GLN A 16 10.41 16.37 -7.63
CA GLN A 16 11.59 15.55 -7.30
C GLN A 16 11.28 14.37 -6.34
N TRP A 17 10.06 13.82 -6.47
CA TRP A 17 9.54 12.69 -5.69
C TRP A 17 9.37 11.41 -6.54
N GLN A 18 9.92 11.39 -7.73
CA GLN A 18 9.72 10.31 -8.72
C GLN A 18 10.10 8.92 -8.20
N TYR A 19 11.01 8.83 -7.24
CA TYR A 19 11.43 7.54 -6.67
C TYR A 19 10.36 6.87 -5.80
N PHE A 20 9.35 7.62 -5.33
CA PHE A 20 8.18 7.01 -4.69
C PHE A 20 7.38 6.12 -5.64
N CYS A 21 7.42 6.40 -6.95
CA CYS A 21 6.75 5.56 -7.94
C CYS A 21 7.39 4.17 -8.12
N LEU A 22 8.55 3.94 -7.52
CA LEU A 22 9.24 2.64 -7.48
C LEU A 22 8.97 1.87 -6.18
N ASP A 23 8.21 2.44 -5.25
CA ASP A 23 7.90 1.81 -3.98
C ASP A 23 7.03 0.57 -4.14
N TYR A 24 7.04 -0.25 -3.09
CA TYR A 24 6.26 -1.48 -3.03
C TYR A 24 4.79 -1.30 -3.41
N CYS A 25 4.18 -0.18 -3.06
CA CYS A 25 2.78 0.07 -3.36
C CYS A 25 2.49 0.12 -4.87
N TYR A 26 3.38 0.65 -5.68
CA TYR A 26 3.23 0.63 -7.14
C TYR A 26 3.57 -0.74 -7.72
N PHE A 27 4.64 -1.37 -7.22
CA PHE A 27 5.04 -2.70 -7.63
C PHE A 27 3.98 -3.75 -7.31
N GLY A 28 3.41 -3.72 -6.10
CA GLY A 28 2.33 -4.61 -5.68
C GLY A 28 1.04 -4.39 -6.48
N ASN A 29 0.66 -3.13 -6.73
CA ASN A 29 -0.49 -2.83 -7.58
C ASN A 29 -0.29 -3.28 -9.04
N LEU A 30 0.92 -3.14 -9.58
CA LEU A 30 1.24 -3.65 -10.92
C LEU A 30 1.11 -5.17 -10.96
N ALA A 31 1.64 -5.89 -9.98
CA ALA A 31 1.52 -7.35 -9.90
C ALA A 31 0.05 -7.78 -9.81
N ILE A 32 -0.75 -7.17 -8.94
CA ILE A 32 -2.19 -7.43 -8.83
C ILE A 32 -2.89 -7.18 -10.19
N PHE A 33 -2.58 -6.05 -10.83
CA PHE A 33 -3.18 -5.71 -12.13
C PHE A 33 -2.82 -6.72 -13.22
N LEU A 34 -1.55 -7.16 -13.29
CA LEU A 34 -1.12 -8.16 -14.27
C LEU A 34 -1.78 -9.52 -14.05
N ILE A 35 -1.89 -9.98 -12.79
CA ILE A 35 -2.57 -11.24 -12.47
C ILE A 35 -4.05 -11.14 -12.86
N LEU A 36 -4.74 -10.06 -12.52
CA LEU A 36 -6.14 -9.84 -12.89
C LEU A 36 -6.37 -9.79 -14.39
N LEU A 37 -5.42 -9.28 -15.15
CA LEU A 37 -5.56 -9.13 -16.59
C LEU A 37 -5.29 -10.44 -17.33
N PHE A 38 -4.26 -11.20 -16.93
CA PHE A 38 -3.76 -12.33 -17.69
C PHE A 38 -4.17 -13.70 -17.13
N VAL A 39 -4.28 -13.81 -15.80
CA VAL A 39 -4.53 -15.12 -15.13
C VAL A 39 -5.48 -14.99 -13.93
N PRO A 40 -6.63 -14.32 -14.09
CA PRO A 40 -7.53 -14.01 -12.95
C PRO A 40 -8.16 -15.24 -12.31
N GLY A 41 -8.22 -16.38 -13.03
CA GLY A 41 -8.80 -17.64 -12.55
C GLY A 41 -7.84 -18.54 -11.78
N ASP A 42 -6.57 -18.14 -11.60
CA ASP A 42 -5.58 -18.96 -10.88
C ASP A 42 -5.75 -18.81 -9.36
N PRO A 43 -6.13 -19.88 -8.64
CA PRO A 43 -6.40 -19.82 -7.21
C PRO A 43 -5.12 -19.62 -6.35
N GLU A 44 -3.95 -20.06 -6.82
CA GLU A 44 -2.68 -19.89 -6.12
C GLU A 44 -2.19 -18.44 -6.23
N LEU A 45 -2.23 -17.85 -7.43
CA LEU A 45 -1.88 -16.45 -7.66
C LEU A 45 -2.88 -15.51 -6.97
N PHE A 46 -4.15 -15.93 -6.81
CA PHE A 46 -5.11 -15.18 -6.00
C PHE A 46 -4.66 -15.07 -4.53
N ILE A 47 -4.12 -16.16 -3.94
CA ILE A 47 -3.59 -16.09 -2.57
C ILE A 47 -2.45 -15.06 -2.48
N LEU A 48 -1.54 -15.04 -3.44
CA LEU A 48 -0.49 -14.03 -3.49
C LEU A 48 -1.04 -12.61 -3.61
N GLN A 49 -2.03 -12.37 -4.50
CA GLN A 49 -2.71 -11.07 -4.60
C GLN A 49 -3.34 -10.65 -3.26
N PHE A 50 -4.01 -11.59 -2.60
CA PHE A 50 -4.65 -11.37 -1.31
C PHE A 50 -3.63 -10.92 -0.26
N CYS A 51 -2.49 -11.61 -0.19
CA CYS A 51 -1.42 -11.28 0.74
C CYS A 51 -0.72 -9.94 0.42
N ILE A 52 -0.51 -9.61 -0.85
CA ILE A 52 0.02 -8.31 -1.27
C ILE A 52 -0.93 -7.19 -0.82
N ALA A 53 -2.22 -7.33 -1.11
CA ALA A 53 -3.24 -6.32 -0.81
C ALA A 53 -3.42 -6.11 0.69
N ASN A 54 -3.66 -7.19 1.45
CA ASN A 54 -3.95 -7.15 2.88
C ASN A 54 -2.69 -7.08 3.78
N GLY A 55 -1.51 -7.23 3.20
CA GLY A 55 -0.22 -7.09 3.86
C GLY A 55 0.32 -5.65 3.78
N LEU A 56 1.36 -5.45 2.95
CA LEU A 56 2.06 -4.18 2.87
C LEU A 56 1.25 -3.03 2.26
N LEU A 57 0.32 -3.30 1.32
CA LEU A 57 -0.53 -2.23 0.79
C LEU A 57 -1.47 -1.72 1.89
N TYR A 58 -2.11 -2.61 2.63
CA TYR A 58 -2.94 -2.24 3.77
C TYR A 58 -2.15 -1.41 4.80
N THR A 59 -0.97 -1.86 5.23
CA THR A 59 -0.14 -1.13 6.20
C THR A 59 0.38 0.20 5.66
N GLY A 60 0.56 0.31 4.35
CA GLY A 60 0.93 1.55 3.68
C GLY A 60 -0.08 2.68 3.91
N ALA A 61 -1.37 2.35 3.97
CA ALA A 61 -2.42 3.34 4.26
C ALA A 61 -2.21 4.04 5.62
N PHE A 62 -1.73 3.32 6.62
CA PHE A 62 -1.42 3.85 7.95
C PHE A 62 -0.07 4.58 7.98
N SER A 63 0.95 3.97 7.39
CA SER A 63 2.32 4.50 7.37
C SER A 63 2.40 5.86 6.68
N PHE A 64 1.66 6.04 5.59
CA PHE A 64 1.61 7.29 4.82
C PHE A 64 0.45 8.21 5.23
N ARG A 65 -0.34 7.83 6.27
CA ARG A 65 -1.49 8.59 6.76
C ARG A 65 -2.46 8.93 5.62
N ASN A 66 -2.83 7.92 4.85
CA ASN A 66 -3.78 8.08 3.76
C ASN A 66 -5.09 8.67 4.30
N SER A 67 -5.70 9.56 3.51
CA SER A 67 -6.81 10.39 3.97
C SER A 67 -7.78 10.67 2.82
N LEU A 68 -9.08 10.58 3.11
CA LEU A 68 -10.15 10.94 2.19
C LEU A 68 -10.29 12.46 2.14
N VAL A 69 -9.56 13.09 1.21
CA VAL A 69 -9.60 14.52 0.95
C VAL A 69 -10.00 14.73 -0.51
N PHE A 70 -11.29 14.83 -0.76
CA PHE A 70 -11.89 14.73 -2.10
C PHE A 70 -11.42 15.79 -3.11
N HIS A 71 -11.02 16.97 -2.66
CA HIS A 71 -10.49 18.02 -3.53
C HIS A 71 -8.99 17.89 -3.81
N SER A 72 -8.30 16.88 -3.25
CA SER A 72 -6.88 16.63 -3.47
C SER A 72 -6.67 15.34 -4.25
N VAL A 73 -6.40 15.46 -5.55
CA VAL A 73 -6.11 14.30 -6.42
C VAL A 73 -4.95 13.47 -5.85
N ASP A 74 -3.92 14.12 -5.31
CA ASP A 74 -2.76 13.44 -4.72
C ASP A 74 -3.16 12.58 -3.52
N LYS A 75 -3.91 13.11 -2.55
CA LYS A 75 -4.37 12.36 -1.37
C LYS A 75 -5.34 11.25 -1.75
N MET A 76 -6.27 11.53 -2.65
CA MET A 76 -7.21 10.52 -3.16
C MET A 76 -6.49 9.40 -3.90
N THR A 77 -5.49 9.72 -4.73
CA THR A 77 -4.67 8.70 -5.41
C THR A 77 -3.90 7.84 -4.42
N SER A 78 -3.30 8.44 -3.38
CA SER A 78 -2.61 7.68 -2.32
C SER A 78 -3.55 6.73 -1.59
N THR A 79 -4.74 7.22 -1.21
CA THR A 79 -5.76 6.38 -0.57
C THR A 79 -6.22 5.26 -1.50
N TYR A 80 -6.45 5.54 -2.77
CA TYR A 80 -6.86 4.56 -3.76
C TYR A 80 -5.82 3.44 -3.96
N ILE A 81 -4.54 3.79 -4.11
CA ILE A 81 -3.44 2.83 -4.29
C ILE A 81 -3.36 1.81 -3.14
N HIS A 82 -3.68 2.21 -1.92
CA HIS A 82 -3.58 1.34 -0.75
C HIS A 82 -4.91 0.66 -0.38
N SER A 83 -6.06 1.29 -0.66
CA SER A 83 -7.37 0.79 -0.23
C SER A 83 -8.08 -0.03 -1.31
N ALA A 84 -7.97 0.36 -2.59
CA ALA A 84 -8.69 -0.33 -3.65
C ALA A 84 -8.29 -1.81 -3.82
N PRO A 85 -7.00 -2.19 -3.73
CA PRO A 85 -6.62 -3.61 -3.77
C PRO A 85 -7.22 -4.43 -2.63
N VAL A 86 -7.31 -3.86 -1.41
CA VAL A 86 -7.90 -4.54 -0.25
C VAL A 86 -9.38 -4.83 -0.49
N LEU A 87 -10.13 -3.83 -0.98
CA LEU A 87 -11.55 -3.98 -1.31
C LEU A 87 -11.77 -4.97 -2.47
N LEU A 88 -10.89 -4.93 -3.48
CA LEU A 88 -10.96 -5.81 -4.63
C LEU A 88 -10.81 -7.29 -4.22
N VAL A 89 -9.77 -7.62 -3.47
CA VAL A 89 -9.54 -9.01 -3.05
C VAL A 89 -10.57 -9.49 -2.04
N PHE A 90 -11.19 -8.58 -1.27
CA PHE A 90 -12.34 -8.89 -0.44
C PHE A 90 -13.54 -9.31 -1.29
N GLY A 91 -13.87 -8.54 -2.33
CA GLY A 91 -14.95 -8.86 -3.25
C GLY A 91 -14.75 -10.20 -3.94
N ILE A 92 -13.54 -10.44 -4.47
CA ILE A 92 -13.22 -11.71 -5.15
C ILE A 92 -13.28 -12.89 -4.18
N ARG A 93 -12.72 -12.75 -2.96
CA ARG A 93 -12.64 -13.85 -1.98
C ARG A 93 -14.01 -14.30 -1.47
N TRP A 94 -14.88 -13.34 -1.17
CA TRP A 94 -16.14 -13.63 -0.46
C TRP A 94 -17.37 -13.59 -1.35
N PHE A 95 -17.24 -12.95 -2.53
CA PHE A 95 -18.33 -12.78 -3.50
C PHE A 95 -17.84 -13.06 -4.93
N PRO A 96 -17.27 -14.27 -5.21
CA PRO A 96 -16.61 -14.55 -6.49
C PRO A 96 -17.56 -14.53 -7.69
N GLU A 97 -18.80 -14.97 -7.52
CA GLU A 97 -19.81 -14.94 -8.60
C GLU A 97 -20.14 -13.50 -9.01
N GLN A 98 -20.41 -12.65 -8.01
CA GLN A 98 -20.72 -11.24 -8.24
C GLN A 98 -19.52 -10.50 -8.84
N ALA A 99 -18.30 -10.77 -8.33
CA ALA A 99 -17.07 -10.18 -8.86
C ALA A 99 -16.83 -10.62 -10.32
N SER A 100 -17.08 -11.89 -10.65
CA SER A 100 -16.93 -12.44 -12.00
C SER A 100 -17.89 -11.80 -13.01
N ALA A 101 -19.08 -11.40 -12.58
CA ALA A 101 -20.05 -10.74 -13.45
C ALA A 101 -19.57 -9.37 -13.98
N PHE A 102 -18.59 -8.75 -13.31
CA PHE A 102 -18.02 -7.45 -13.70
C PHE A 102 -16.62 -7.56 -14.32
N TRP A 103 -16.13 -8.77 -14.58
CA TRP A 103 -14.80 -8.98 -15.15
C TRP A 103 -14.87 -9.78 -16.46
N HIS A 104 -13.83 -9.73 -17.27
CA HIS A 104 -13.76 -10.36 -18.58
C HIS A 104 -13.68 -11.90 -18.54
N THR A 105 -13.30 -12.46 -17.38
CA THR A 105 -13.27 -13.92 -17.14
C THR A 105 -13.72 -14.21 -15.70
N ALA A 106 -14.10 -15.46 -15.45
CA ALA A 106 -14.48 -15.88 -14.11
C ALA A 106 -13.29 -15.94 -13.16
N PHE A 107 -13.51 -15.45 -11.94
CA PHE A 107 -12.61 -15.68 -10.80
C PHE A 107 -12.77 -17.11 -10.26
N PRO A 108 -11.82 -17.63 -9.46
CA PRO A 108 -11.98 -18.94 -8.83
C PRO A 108 -13.26 -18.97 -7.99
N GLN A 109 -14.10 -19.98 -8.22
CA GLN A 109 -15.33 -20.18 -7.43
C GLN A 109 -15.06 -21.00 -6.17
N THR A 110 -14.01 -21.81 -6.19
CA THR A 110 -13.48 -22.54 -5.04
C THR A 110 -12.07 -22.05 -4.75
N PHE A 111 -11.83 -21.66 -3.50
CA PHE A 111 -10.52 -21.18 -3.10
C PHE A 111 -9.77 -22.26 -2.34
N LEU A 112 -8.47 -22.34 -2.60
CA LEU A 112 -7.58 -23.20 -1.83
C LEU A 112 -7.62 -22.83 -0.35
N GLU A 113 -7.48 -23.83 0.50
CA GLU A 113 -7.18 -23.58 1.91
C GLU A 113 -5.85 -22.85 2.05
N TRP A 114 -5.66 -22.16 3.18
CA TRP A 114 -4.40 -21.53 3.45
C TRP A 114 -3.25 -22.56 3.44
N ASN A 115 -2.11 -22.20 2.94
CA ASN A 115 -0.93 -23.05 2.93
C ASN A 115 0.35 -22.22 3.07
N VAL A 116 1.41 -22.82 3.60
CA VAL A 116 2.67 -22.14 3.90
C VAL A 116 3.32 -21.58 2.64
N LYS A 117 3.25 -22.29 1.52
CA LYS A 117 3.86 -21.87 0.26
C LYS A 117 3.30 -20.53 -0.23
N TRP A 118 1.98 -20.42 -0.34
CA TRP A 118 1.33 -19.27 -0.98
C TRP A 118 0.93 -18.16 -0.01
N ASN A 119 0.62 -18.49 1.25
CA ASN A 119 0.26 -17.47 2.24
C ASN A 119 1.47 -16.90 2.99
N ILE A 120 2.60 -17.62 3.04
CA ILE A 120 3.78 -17.18 3.82
C ILE A 120 4.98 -16.99 2.91
N LEU A 121 5.46 -18.05 2.23
CA LEU A 121 6.71 -17.97 1.48
C LEU A 121 6.61 -17.08 0.24
N ALA A 122 5.52 -17.16 -0.52
CA ALA A 122 5.36 -16.36 -1.73
C ALA A 122 5.31 -14.85 -1.47
N PRO A 123 4.51 -14.31 -0.50
CA PRO A 123 4.54 -12.88 -0.20
C PRO A 123 5.86 -12.41 0.43
N LEU A 124 6.54 -13.25 1.21
CA LEU A 124 7.89 -12.95 1.70
C LEU A 124 8.90 -12.85 0.56
N ALA A 125 8.89 -13.83 -0.36
CA ALA A 125 9.76 -13.83 -1.54
C ALA A 125 9.46 -12.63 -2.45
N PHE A 126 8.19 -12.30 -2.67
CA PHE A 126 7.77 -11.14 -3.45
C PHE A 126 8.27 -9.82 -2.82
N SER A 127 8.14 -9.70 -1.51
CA SER A 127 8.61 -8.52 -0.77
C SER A 127 10.13 -8.41 -0.77
N ALA A 128 10.85 -9.53 -0.63
CA ALA A 128 12.31 -9.58 -0.72
C ALA A 128 12.80 -9.22 -2.14
N ALA A 129 12.15 -9.75 -3.18
CA ALA A 129 12.47 -9.44 -4.56
C ALA A 129 12.32 -7.93 -4.85
N HIS A 130 11.22 -7.32 -4.38
CA HIS A 130 11.03 -5.87 -4.48
C HIS A 130 12.12 -5.10 -3.72
N ALA A 131 12.45 -5.49 -2.49
CA ALA A 131 13.47 -4.80 -1.69
C ALA A 131 14.85 -4.86 -2.36
N ILE A 132 15.22 -6.01 -2.94
CA ILE A 132 16.46 -6.18 -3.72
C ILE A 132 16.40 -5.29 -4.98
N PHE A 133 15.32 -5.39 -5.77
CA PHE A 133 15.11 -4.58 -6.96
C PHE A 133 15.24 -3.08 -6.66
N TYR A 134 14.52 -2.60 -5.64
CA TYR A 134 14.54 -1.20 -5.24
C TYR A 134 15.94 -0.76 -4.79
N THR A 135 16.61 -1.56 -3.99
CA THR A 135 17.96 -1.25 -3.47
C THR A 135 18.98 -1.19 -4.59
N VAL A 136 19.00 -2.19 -5.47
CA VAL A 136 19.93 -2.22 -6.61
C VAL A 136 19.64 -1.08 -7.57
N LEU A 137 18.38 -0.86 -7.93
CA LEU A 137 18.01 0.19 -8.89
C LEU A 137 18.26 1.59 -8.31
N VAL A 138 17.71 1.89 -7.13
CA VAL A 138 17.73 3.25 -6.58
C VAL A 138 19.11 3.60 -6.01
N TYR A 139 19.69 2.73 -5.18
CA TYR A 139 20.95 3.03 -4.49
C TYR A 139 22.19 2.51 -5.20
N GLY A 140 22.06 1.46 -6.01
CA GLY A 140 23.17 0.92 -6.81
C GLY A 140 23.37 1.67 -8.13
N ILE A 141 22.33 1.83 -8.92
CA ILE A 141 22.38 2.34 -10.30
C ILE A 141 22.09 3.84 -10.36
N LEU A 142 20.90 4.26 -9.90
CA LEU A 142 20.41 5.63 -10.09
C LEU A 142 21.05 6.66 -9.15
N LYS A 143 21.45 6.25 -7.95
CA LYS A 143 22.17 7.05 -6.93
C LYS A 143 21.63 8.47 -6.80
N PRO A 144 20.37 8.65 -6.32
CA PRO A 144 19.69 9.94 -6.33
C PRO A 144 20.48 10.99 -5.54
N LYS A 145 20.58 12.21 -6.08
CA LYS A 145 21.17 13.36 -5.42
C LYS A 145 20.49 13.62 -4.08
N GLU A 146 21.14 14.34 -3.17
CA GLU A 146 20.63 14.59 -1.81
C GLU A 146 19.28 15.34 -1.77
N ASN A 147 19.05 16.22 -2.74
CA ASN A 147 17.81 16.97 -2.88
C ASN A 147 16.59 16.14 -3.33
N ILE A 148 16.82 14.92 -3.85
CA ILE A 148 15.72 14.04 -4.31
C ILE A 148 15.24 13.22 -3.13
N ILE A 149 13.92 13.23 -2.91
CA ILE A 149 13.30 12.53 -1.79
C ILE A 149 13.01 11.08 -2.20
N THR A 150 13.55 10.13 -1.42
CA THR A 150 13.21 8.70 -1.49
C THR A 150 12.36 8.33 -0.28
N SER A 151 11.67 7.20 -0.32
CA SER A 151 10.84 6.71 0.79
C SER A 151 11.62 6.55 2.09
N PHE A 152 12.84 6.06 2.01
CA PHE A 152 13.72 5.99 3.18
C PHE A 152 14.05 7.39 3.74
N ARG A 153 14.43 8.35 2.88
CA ARG A 153 14.72 9.73 3.33
C ARG A 153 13.49 10.40 3.93
N TYR A 154 12.31 10.20 3.32
CA TYR A 154 11.04 10.70 3.83
C TYR A 154 10.70 10.14 5.20
N LEU A 155 10.77 8.82 5.36
CA LEU A 155 10.49 8.15 6.63
C LEU A 155 11.52 8.50 7.70
N LYS A 156 12.81 8.57 7.34
CA LYS A 156 13.89 9.02 8.24
C LYS A 156 13.64 10.40 8.84
N ALA A 157 13.02 11.31 8.09
CA ALA A 157 12.71 12.66 8.55
C ALA A 157 11.56 12.72 9.57
N LYS A 158 10.67 11.72 9.62
CA LYS A 158 9.50 11.70 10.51
C LYS A 158 9.90 11.55 11.98
N LYS A 159 9.24 12.32 12.87
CA LYS A 159 9.43 12.22 14.33
C LYS A 159 9.10 10.82 14.86
N SER A 160 8.04 10.19 14.36
CA SER A 160 7.65 8.81 14.73
C SER A 160 8.74 7.79 14.41
N THR A 161 9.37 7.91 13.25
CA THR A 161 10.48 7.03 12.86
C THR A 161 11.69 7.23 13.77
N LYS A 162 12.02 8.48 14.07
CA LYS A 162 13.12 8.78 15.01
C LYS A 162 12.86 8.30 16.43
N ALA A 163 11.61 8.28 16.87
CA ALA A 163 11.21 7.74 18.17
C ALA A 163 11.42 6.22 18.27
N ILE A 164 11.21 5.50 17.15
CA ILE A 164 11.35 4.03 17.11
C ILE A 164 12.81 3.61 16.88
N PHE A 165 13.53 4.29 15.99
CA PHE A 165 14.85 3.88 15.49
C PHE A 165 16.00 4.76 16.00
N GLY A 166 15.73 5.73 16.86
CA GLY A 166 16.71 6.73 17.27
C GLY A 166 16.87 7.89 16.27
N PRO A 167 17.74 8.86 16.60
CA PRO A 167 17.85 10.12 15.85
C PRO A 167 18.36 9.95 14.42
N ASN A 168 19.17 8.90 14.16
CA ASN A 168 19.77 8.61 12.86
C ASN A 168 19.54 7.14 12.41
N PRO A 169 18.31 6.77 11.99
CA PRO A 169 18.04 5.42 11.55
C PRO A 169 18.89 5.06 10.33
N SER A 170 19.50 3.88 10.36
CA SER A 170 20.25 3.35 9.22
C SER A 170 19.30 2.75 8.16
N PHE A 171 19.76 2.62 6.93
CA PHE A 171 18.99 1.95 5.88
C PHE A 171 18.73 0.47 6.22
N ILE A 172 19.70 -0.20 6.84
CA ILE A 172 19.56 -1.59 7.26
C ILE A 172 18.48 -1.73 8.33
N SER A 173 18.44 -0.85 9.34
CA SER A 173 17.38 -0.89 10.36
C SER A 173 15.99 -0.65 9.75
N PHE A 174 15.89 0.21 8.74
CA PHE A 174 14.67 0.43 8.00
C PHE A 174 14.21 -0.85 7.27
N LEU A 175 15.11 -1.54 6.56
CA LEU A 175 14.81 -2.81 5.89
C LEU A 175 14.39 -3.91 6.88
N MET A 176 15.08 -4.01 8.02
CA MET A 176 14.73 -5.01 9.06
C MET A 176 13.32 -4.81 9.60
N VAL A 177 12.92 -3.57 9.85
CA VAL A 177 11.56 -3.30 10.32
C VAL A 177 10.53 -3.49 9.22
N GLN A 178 10.82 -3.09 8.01
CA GLN A 178 9.93 -3.39 6.88
C GLN A 178 9.72 -4.90 6.76
N PHE A 179 10.77 -5.70 6.87
CA PHE A 179 10.67 -7.15 6.83
C PHE A 179 9.91 -7.71 8.05
N GLY A 180 10.12 -7.16 9.25
CA GLY A 180 9.35 -7.50 10.45
C GLY A 180 7.84 -7.21 10.28
N ILE A 181 7.49 -6.08 9.67
CA ILE A 181 6.09 -5.75 9.34
C ILE A 181 5.53 -6.81 8.36
N VAL A 182 6.29 -7.18 7.34
CA VAL A 182 5.85 -8.23 6.38
C VAL A 182 5.57 -9.54 7.11
N LEU A 183 6.45 -9.97 8.01
CA LEU A 183 6.26 -11.20 8.79
C LEU A 183 4.97 -11.15 9.63
N VAL A 184 4.77 -10.07 10.38
CA VAL A 184 3.57 -9.90 11.21
C VAL A 184 2.31 -9.89 10.33
N MET A 185 2.34 -9.13 9.25
CA MET A 185 1.19 -9.02 8.34
C MET A 185 0.93 -10.32 7.58
N THR A 186 1.93 -11.13 7.30
CA THR A 186 1.74 -12.47 6.75
C THR A 186 0.90 -13.35 7.69
N GLY A 187 1.14 -13.29 9.01
CA GLY A 187 0.28 -13.96 9.99
C GLY A 187 -1.15 -13.41 10.00
N VAL A 188 -1.31 -12.09 9.93
CA VAL A 188 -2.62 -11.45 9.85
C VAL A 188 -3.35 -11.85 8.56
N THR A 189 -2.66 -11.92 7.42
CA THR A 189 -3.28 -12.30 6.15
C THR A 189 -3.78 -13.75 6.14
N VAL A 190 -3.12 -14.68 6.82
CA VAL A 190 -3.62 -16.05 6.99
C VAL A 190 -4.98 -16.05 7.73
N LEU A 191 -5.11 -15.27 8.80
CA LEU A 191 -6.35 -15.16 9.56
C LEU A 191 -7.47 -14.50 8.75
N THR A 192 -7.18 -13.41 8.06
CA THR A 192 -8.18 -12.68 7.27
C THR A 192 -8.54 -13.42 5.97
N TYR A 193 -7.65 -14.24 5.43
CA TYR A 193 -7.94 -15.13 4.32
C TYR A 193 -8.93 -16.24 4.71
N THR A 194 -8.83 -16.72 5.95
CA THR A 194 -9.64 -17.84 6.47
C THR A 194 -10.97 -17.38 7.02
N TYR A 195 -11.02 -16.24 7.73
CA TYR A 195 -12.20 -15.79 8.45
C TYR A 195 -12.79 -14.50 7.88
N PHE A 196 -14.02 -14.59 7.37
CA PHE A 196 -14.77 -13.47 6.78
C PHE A 196 -14.85 -12.26 7.71
N TYR A 197 -15.24 -12.45 8.95
CA TYR A 197 -15.45 -11.34 9.90
C TYR A 197 -14.14 -10.64 10.28
N LEU A 198 -13.01 -11.34 10.30
CA LEU A 198 -11.71 -10.72 10.52
C LEU A 198 -11.28 -9.86 9.32
N HIS A 199 -11.54 -10.33 8.10
CA HIS A 199 -11.27 -9.53 6.91
C HIS A 199 -12.21 -8.32 6.83
N LEU A 200 -13.49 -8.48 7.14
CA LEU A 200 -14.44 -7.37 7.23
C LEU A 200 -14.00 -6.34 8.28
N LEU A 201 -13.58 -6.77 9.46
CA LEU A 201 -13.04 -5.90 10.51
C LEU A 201 -11.81 -5.13 10.02
N GLN A 202 -10.89 -5.79 9.30
CA GLN A 202 -9.72 -5.14 8.70
C GLN A 202 -10.12 -4.01 7.75
N ILE A 203 -11.14 -4.22 6.91
CA ILE A 203 -11.66 -3.19 6.00
C ILE A 203 -12.31 -2.06 6.79
N LEU A 204 -13.13 -2.35 7.80
CA LEU A 204 -13.76 -1.32 8.61
C LEU A 204 -12.72 -0.43 9.31
N VAL A 205 -11.66 -1.02 9.85
CA VAL A 205 -10.54 -0.26 10.43
C VAL A 205 -9.89 0.64 9.39
N LEU A 206 -9.64 0.14 8.17
CA LEU A 206 -9.10 0.94 7.08
C LEU A 206 -9.97 2.15 6.76
N VAL A 207 -11.29 1.92 6.57
CA VAL A 207 -12.26 2.99 6.27
C VAL A 207 -12.30 4.03 7.38
N VAL A 208 -12.37 3.60 8.64
CA VAL A 208 -12.36 4.52 9.79
C VAL A 208 -11.11 5.37 9.81
N VAL A 209 -9.93 4.78 9.61
CA VAL A 209 -8.65 5.49 9.68
C VAL A 209 -8.50 6.50 8.54
N VAL A 210 -8.81 6.12 7.29
CA VAL A 210 -8.67 7.06 6.16
C VAL A 210 -9.68 8.19 6.24
N THR A 211 -10.88 7.93 6.76
CA THR A 211 -11.91 8.94 7.02
C THR A 211 -11.49 9.88 8.14
N TRP A 212 -11.01 9.34 9.25
CA TRP A 212 -10.49 10.11 10.39
C TRP A 212 -9.33 11.02 9.98
N ASN A 213 -8.39 10.49 9.21
CA ASN A 213 -7.28 11.28 8.68
C ASN A 213 -7.77 12.41 7.76
N GLY A 214 -8.80 12.15 6.95
CA GLY A 214 -9.45 13.16 6.11
C GLY A 214 -10.12 14.26 6.94
N ALA A 215 -10.88 13.89 7.96
CA ALA A 215 -11.51 14.85 8.88
C ALA A 215 -10.49 15.75 9.56
N ASN A 216 -9.41 15.16 10.11
CA ASN A 216 -8.34 15.92 10.74
C ASN A 216 -7.65 16.88 9.75
N PHE A 217 -7.46 16.50 8.50
CA PHE A 217 -6.90 17.39 7.50
C PHE A 217 -7.76 18.65 7.32
N TYR A 218 -9.09 18.52 7.24
CA TYR A 218 -9.98 19.67 7.12
C TYR A 218 -9.96 20.55 8.37
N VAL A 219 -9.96 19.94 9.56
CA VAL A 219 -9.86 20.69 10.83
C VAL A 219 -8.57 21.52 10.87
N ASP A 220 -7.44 20.94 10.49
CA ASP A 220 -6.15 21.63 10.48
C ASP A 220 -6.13 22.80 9.48
N VAL A 221 -6.70 22.62 8.28
CA VAL A 221 -6.80 23.69 7.27
C VAL A 221 -7.66 24.84 7.77
N PHE A 222 -8.82 24.56 8.36
CA PHE A 222 -9.69 25.59 8.92
C PHE A 222 -9.05 26.33 10.10
N ARG A 223 -8.35 25.61 10.99
CA ARG A 223 -7.62 26.21 12.11
C ARG A 223 -6.56 27.21 11.64
N VAL A 224 -5.79 26.86 10.61
CA VAL A 224 -4.77 27.75 10.03
C VAL A 224 -5.41 28.97 9.38
N SER A 225 -6.52 28.79 8.66
CA SER A 225 -7.26 29.89 8.04
C SER A 225 -7.77 30.88 9.07
N LEU A 226 -8.44 30.40 10.12
CA LEU A 226 -8.97 31.24 11.21
C LEU A 226 -7.86 31.99 11.97
N SER A 227 -6.69 31.39 12.15
CA SER A 227 -5.58 32.03 12.82
C SER A 227 -4.96 33.18 12.00
N LYS A 228 -5.01 33.10 10.68
CA LYS A 228 -4.57 34.18 9.76
C LYS A 228 -5.55 35.37 9.77
N THR A 229 -6.85 35.09 9.76
CA THR A 229 -7.89 36.15 9.79
C THR A 229 -7.90 36.94 11.09
N LYS A 230 -7.47 36.34 12.23
CA LYS A 230 -7.36 37.05 13.50
C LYS A 230 -6.10 37.95 13.63
N LYS A 231 -5.16 37.87 12.68
CA LYS A 231 -3.91 38.65 12.66
C LYS A 231 -3.92 39.78 11.62
N SER A 232 -4.94 39.81 10.76
CA SER A 232 -5.25 40.92 9.83
C SER A 232 -6.25 41.87 10.48
#